data_27ef3b417b87b4cd95d681b06f525c26
#
_entry.id   27ef3b417b87b4cd95d681b06f525c26
#
_cell.length_a   1.000
_cell.length_b   1.000
_cell.length_c   1.000
_cell.angle_alpha   90.00
_cell.angle_beta   90.00
_cell.angle_gamma   90.00
#
_symmetry.space_group_name_H-M   'P 1'
#
loop_
_entity.id
_entity.type
_entity.pdbx_description
1 polymer ?
#
loop_
_entity_poly.entity_id
_entity_poly.type
_entity_poly.pdbx_seq_one_letter_code
_entity_poly.pdbx_strand_id
1 'polypeptide(L)'
;MAGLFTLAQLVLVRPTLGLGWDEIVYVSQVTSHHPAAFFSAPRSRGVSLLVAPVASWSDSTALLRIYLAVLSGLALYLALRCWRGLFPTRVLVTGGAFFATLWITLFYGPQAMPNYWVAAGALITVGCFLRHRDGGGAPGALWGVFAGAALMAWMRPTDAVYVTVPLVVLALVTRRRRALPALVAGVAAGAVPWVIEAYAWHGGLSARLAEASRIQGGLGWHIAVDDQLRSLGGRALCRPCTGEMPALVVTLWWFALPLLAVLALVVAVRRGRTLPTLVPLVCAATVAFPYLFMIGYAAPRFLQPAYALLALPVADALWHLVRAPGGGRRRSVVTAAVALAVAGHLAVQPAVLIAAVDRNHDSRRDWARTAARLHDLGVRPPCLITGYQAIPIGYYTGCSSGATTGHNKNTTVAEILRTADSIPVAHLTGPGAAPPGYARSWPAGPIGDLTARVAPRWSRG
;
A
#
# COMPACT_ATOMS: atom_id res chain seq x y z
N MET A 1 8.73 -20.94 2.76
CA MET A 1 7.80 -19.88 3.20
C MET A 1 7.50 -18.89 2.07
N ALA A 2 8.50 -18.22 1.45
CA ALA A 2 8.22 -17.26 0.35
C ALA A 2 7.45 -17.87 -0.83
N GLY A 3 7.79 -19.10 -1.27
CA GLY A 3 7.01 -19.82 -2.29
C GLY A 3 5.56 -20.11 -1.87
N LEU A 4 5.32 -20.45 -0.60
CA LEU A 4 3.97 -20.60 -0.06
C LEU A 4 3.21 -19.27 -0.03
N PHE A 5 3.88 -18.16 0.25
CA PHE A 5 3.30 -16.83 0.17
C PHE A 5 2.88 -16.48 -1.26
N THR A 6 3.74 -16.74 -2.26
CA THR A 6 3.39 -16.57 -3.68
C THR A 6 2.17 -17.41 -4.05
N LEU A 7 2.17 -18.70 -3.69
CA LEU A 7 1.06 -19.62 -3.98
C LEU A 7 -0.24 -19.16 -3.31
N ALA A 8 -0.18 -18.75 -2.04
CA ALA A 8 -1.35 -18.23 -1.31
C ALA A 8 -1.95 -17.00 -1.98
N GLN A 9 -1.13 -16.07 -2.50
CA GLN A 9 -1.60 -14.93 -3.26
C GLN A 9 -2.33 -15.37 -4.54
N LEU A 10 -1.76 -16.29 -5.32
CA LEU A 10 -2.33 -16.74 -6.57
C LEU A 10 -3.66 -17.49 -6.37
N VAL A 11 -3.79 -18.23 -5.28
CA VAL A 11 -5.01 -18.99 -4.96
C VAL A 11 -6.08 -18.12 -4.32
N LEU A 12 -5.73 -17.31 -3.32
CA LEU A 12 -6.70 -16.58 -2.49
C LEU A 12 -7.09 -15.21 -3.07
N VAL A 13 -6.17 -14.53 -3.78
CA VAL A 13 -6.47 -13.19 -4.35
C VAL A 13 -6.99 -13.27 -5.78
N ARG A 14 -6.86 -14.43 -6.42
CA ARG A 14 -7.30 -14.72 -7.80
C ARG A 14 -6.62 -13.84 -8.85
N PRO A 15 -5.86 -14.39 -9.80
CA PRO A 15 -5.21 -13.60 -10.86
C PRO A 15 -6.19 -12.80 -11.73
N THR A 16 -7.45 -13.23 -11.80
CA THR A 16 -8.53 -12.58 -12.55
C THR A 16 -9.11 -11.33 -11.85
N LEU A 17 -8.65 -11.00 -10.64
CA LEU A 17 -9.09 -9.80 -9.94
C LEU A 17 -8.65 -8.55 -10.73
N GLY A 18 -9.58 -7.83 -11.33
CA GLY A 18 -9.35 -6.61 -12.11
C GLY A 18 -8.49 -5.56 -11.38
N LEU A 19 -8.10 -4.48 -12.04
CA LEU A 19 -7.34 -3.41 -11.40
C LEU A 19 -8.22 -2.55 -10.49
N GLY A 20 -7.72 -2.23 -9.30
CA GLY A 20 -8.35 -1.28 -8.39
C GLY A 20 -8.05 0.17 -8.77
N TRP A 21 -8.74 1.13 -8.14
CA TRP A 21 -8.60 2.56 -8.43
C TRP A 21 -7.14 3.04 -8.46
N ASP A 22 -6.41 2.84 -7.36
CA ASP A 22 -5.02 3.30 -7.26
C ASP A 22 -4.10 2.55 -8.22
N GLU A 23 -4.37 1.26 -8.47
CA GLU A 23 -3.61 0.46 -9.42
C GLU A 23 -3.75 0.99 -10.85
N ILE A 24 -4.99 1.37 -11.23
CA ILE A 24 -5.26 2.00 -12.54
C ILE A 24 -4.42 3.25 -12.72
N VAL A 25 -4.31 4.09 -11.68
CA VAL A 25 -3.48 5.31 -11.77
C VAL A 25 -2.01 4.97 -12.03
N TYR A 26 -1.47 3.93 -11.40
CA TYR A 26 -0.07 3.54 -11.62
C TYR A 26 0.15 2.82 -12.96
N VAL A 27 -0.71 1.88 -13.30
CA VAL A 27 -0.60 1.05 -14.52
C VAL A 27 -0.80 1.89 -15.77
N SER A 28 -1.79 2.80 -15.76
CA SER A 28 -2.07 3.67 -16.93
C SER A 28 -0.94 4.63 -17.29
N GLN A 29 0.06 4.84 -16.42
CA GLN A 29 1.22 5.67 -16.74
C GLN A 29 2.20 5.02 -17.71
N VAL A 30 2.13 3.71 -17.90
CA VAL A 30 3.11 2.93 -18.68
C VAL A 30 2.49 2.03 -19.74
N THR A 31 1.17 1.87 -19.74
CA THR A 31 0.46 1.13 -20.82
C THR A 31 0.27 2.00 -22.05
N SER A 32 0.35 1.40 -23.23
CA SER A 32 0.01 2.03 -24.51
C SER A 32 -1.46 1.89 -24.89
N HIS A 33 -2.24 1.08 -24.18
CA HIS A 33 -3.60 0.69 -24.54
C HIS A 33 -4.68 1.57 -23.92
N HIS A 34 -4.35 2.31 -22.85
CA HIS A 34 -5.28 3.18 -22.15
C HIS A 34 -4.68 4.56 -21.88
N PRO A 35 -5.50 5.64 -21.95
CA PRO A 35 -5.04 6.98 -21.58
C PRO A 35 -4.55 7.01 -20.12
N ALA A 36 -3.48 7.78 -19.88
CA ALA A 36 -2.95 7.94 -18.54
C ALA A 36 -3.95 8.67 -17.63
N ALA A 37 -4.27 8.07 -16.49
CA ALA A 37 -5.08 8.70 -15.45
C ALA A 37 -4.27 9.79 -14.72
N PHE A 38 -4.97 10.75 -14.11
CA PHE A 38 -4.33 11.83 -13.35
C PHE A 38 -3.41 11.30 -12.26
N PHE A 39 -2.14 11.71 -12.32
CA PHE A 39 -1.10 11.29 -11.38
C PHE A 39 -0.87 12.38 -10.32
N SER A 40 -1.53 12.23 -9.17
CA SER A 40 -1.54 13.25 -8.12
C SER A 40 -0.21 13.42 -7.39
N ALA A 41 0.03 14.60 -6.82
CA ALA A 41 1.28 15.03 -6.20
C ALA A 41 1.92 14.07 -5.16
N PRO A 42 1.16 13.36 -4.27
CA PRO A 42 1.76 12.45 -3.30
C PRO A 42 2.30 11.16 -3.90
N ARG A 43 1.96 10.83 -5.15
CA ARG A 43 2.37 9.57 -5.80
C ARG A 43 3.80 9.65 -6.32
N SER A 44 4.47 8.50 -6.36
CA SER A 44 5.80 8.33 -6.95
C SER A 44 5.77 7.27 -8.05
N ARG A 45 6.64 7.41 -9.06
CA ARG A 45 6.69 6.53 -10.24
C ARG A 45 7.21 5.11 -9.99
N GLY A 46 7.66 4.81 -8.77
CA GLY A 46 8.23 3.50 -8.44
C GLY A 46 7.33 2.34 -8.84
N VAL A 47 6.04 2.40 -8.52
CA VAL A 47 5.08 1.35 -8.90
C VAL A 47 4.89 1.29 -10.41
N SER A 48 4.74 2.43 -11.09
CA SER A 48 4.56 2.46 -12.56
C SER A 48 5.74 1.80 -13.27
N LEU A 49 6.97 2.10 -12.86
CA LEU A 49 8.16 1.50 -13.46
C LEU A 49 8.33 0.03 -13.07
N LEU A 50 7.90 -0.36 -11.86
CA LEU A 50 7.90 -1.76 -11.42
C LEU A 50 6.97 -2.64 -12.29
N VAL A 51 5.82 -2.12 -12.69
CA VAL A 51 4.85 -2.87 -13.52
C VAL A 51 5.11 -2.75 -15.02
N ALA A 52 5.94 -1.79 -15.45
CA ALA A 52 6.25 -1.54 -16.85
C ALA A 52 6.71 -2.79 -17.64
N PRO A 53 7.53 -3.71 -17.08
CA PRO A 53 7.94 -4.93 -17.79
C PRO A 53 6.79 -5.79 -18.30
N VAL A 54 5.58 -5.64 -17.74
CA VAL A 54 4.37 -6.34 -18.20
C VAL A 54 3.36 -5.37 -18.78
N ALA A 55 3.05 -4.29 -18.09
CA ALA A 55 1.95 -3.39 -18.44
C ALA A 55 2.21 -2.55 -19.70
N SER A 56 3.47 -2.42 -20.17
CA SER A 56 3.77 -1.67 -21.40
C SER A 56 3.35 -2.37 -22.70
N TRP A 57 3.19 -3.70 -22.66
CA TRP A 57 2.86 -4.51 -23.84
C TRP A 57 1.66 -5.45 -23.65
N SER A 58 1.14 -5.59 -22.44
CA SER A 58 0.03 -6.51 -22.14
C SER A 58 -1.02 -5.89 -21.23
N ASP A 59 -2.28 -6.02 -21.61
CA ASP A 59 -3.46 -5.63 -20.81
C ASP A 59 -3.92 -6.75 -19.86
N SER A 60 -3.24 -7.90 -19.88
CA SER A 60 -3.60 -9.05 -19.06
C SER A 60 -3.37 -8.75 -17.59
N THR A 61 -4.45 -8.44 -16.87
CA THR A 61 -4.41 -8.31 -15.41
C THR A 61 -3.92 -9.59 -14.75
N ALA A 62 -4.27 -10.77 -15.29
CA ALA A 62 -3.81 -12.04 -14.75
C ALA A 62 -2.29 -12.19 -14.84
N LEU A 63 -1.68 -11.83 -15.97
CA LEU A 63 -0.22 -11.86 -16.14
C LEU A 63 0.45 -10.89 -15.17
N LEU A 64 -0.10 -9.67 -15.01
CA LEU A 64 0.42 -8.69 -14.08
C LEU A 64 0.34 -9.18 -12.62
N ARG A 65 -0.76 -9.84 -12.23
CA ARG A 65 -0.94 -10.43 -10.90
C ARG A 65 0.08 -11.53 -10.61
N ILE A 66 0.30 -12.43 -11.57
CA ILE A 66 1.29 -13.51 -11.45
C ILE A 66 2.69 -12.92 -11.30
N TYR A 67 3.06 -11.97 -12.16
CA TYR A 67 4.32 -11.25 -12.09
C TYR A 67 4.57 -10.62 -10.72
N LEU A 68 3.61 -9.84 -10.21
CA LEU A 68 3.72 -9.17 -8.92
C LEU A 68 3.73 -10.16 -7.75
N ALA A 69 2.95 -11.25 -7.80
CA ALA A 69 2.96 -12.30 -6.79
C ALA A 69 4.32 -12.99 -6.67
N VAL A 70 4.93 -13.34 -7.80
CA VAL A 70 6.28 -13.94 -7.83
C VAL A 70 7.32 -12.95 -7.31
N LEU A 71 7.25 -11.70 -7.79
CA LEU A 71 8.21 -10.67 -7.40
C LEU A 71 8.09 -10.32 -5.91
N SER A 72 6.86 -10.25 -5.37
CA SER A 72 6.64 -10.01 -3.94
C SER A 72 7.15 -11.17 -3.08
N GLY A 73 6.97 -12.43 -3.51
CA GLY A 73 7.56 -13.58 -2.83
C GLY A 73 9.09 -13.54 -2.81
N LEU A 74 9.72 -13.18 -3.93
CA LEU A 74 11.16 -12.99 -4.02
C LEU A 74 11.64 -11.85 -3.09
N ALA A 75 10.94 -10.72 -3.09
CA ALA A 75 11.26 -9.58 -2.22
C ALA A 75 11.19 -9.97 -0.73
N LEU A 76 10.16 -10.74 -0.32
CA LEU A 76 10.06 -11.25 1.05
C LEU A 76 11.23 -12.18 1.40
N TYR A 77 11.60 -13.08 0.50
CA TYR A 77 12.76 -13.96 0.71
C TYR A 77 14.05 -13.17 0.91
N LEU A 78 14.33 -12.19 0.03
CA LEU A 78 15.52 -11.35 0.11
C LEU A 78 15.51 -10.50 1.38
N ALA A 79 14.36 -9.92 1.74
CA ALA A 79 14.19 -9.13 2.95
C ALA A 79 14.52 -9.94 4.21
N LEU A 80 13.97 -11.15 4.35
CA LEU A 80 14.26 -12.01 5.50
C LEU A 80 15.69 -12.54 5.51
N ARG A 81 16.30 -12.73 4.34
CA ARG A 81 17.73 -13.11 4.25
C ARG A 81 18.65 -12.07 4.89
N CYS A 82 18.28 -10.79 4.85
CA CYS A 82 19.04 -9.72 5.48
C CYS A 82 19.11 -9.81 7.01
N TRP A 83 18.22 -10.59 7.63
CA TRP A 83 18.17 -10.78 9.09
C TRP A 83 18.86 -12.05 9.59
N ARG A 84 19.47 -12.83 8.69
CA ARG A 84 20.27 -14.01 9.08
C ARG A 84 21.45 -13.57 9.94
N GLY A 85 21.66 -14.29 11.03
CA GLY A 85 22.68 -13.95 12.03
C GLY A 85 22.19 -13.02 13.15
N LEU A 86 21.18 -12.17 12.89
CA LEU A 86 20.55 -11.33 13.91
C LEU A 86 19.51 -12.10 14.74
N PHE A 87 18.74 -12.97 14.08
CA PHE A 87 17.76 -13.85 14.71
C PHE A 87 17.94 -15.30 14.27
N PRO A 88 17.55 -16.28 15.13
CA PRO A 88 17.54 -17.69 14.74
C PRO A 88 16.56 -17.95 13.57
N THR A 89 16.85 -18.94 12.73
CA THR A 89 16.03 -19.28 11.55
C THR A 89 14.56 -19.48 11.90
N ARG A 90 14.24 -20.11 13.03
CA ARG A 90 12.86 -20.29 13.49
C ARG A 90 12.10 -18.97 13.68
N VAL A 91 12.79 -17.93 14.22
CA VAL A 91 12.22 -16.58 14.40
C VAL A 91 11.98 -15.93 13.04
N LEU A 92 12.93 -16.06 12.10
CA LEU A 92 12.81 -15.53 10.75
C LEU A 92 11.62 -16.17 10.00
N VAL A 93 11.47 -17.49 10.11
CA VAL A 93 10.37 -18.23 9.47
C VAL A 93 9.03 -17.83 10.08
N THR A 94 8.96 -17.79 11.42
CA THR A 94 7.70 -17.46 12.12
C THR A 94 7.32 -15.99 11.93
N GLY A 95 8.27 -15.05 12.08
CA GLY A 95 8.00 -13.63 11.84
C GLY A 95 7.64 -13.34 10.39
N GLY A 96 8.38 -13.96 9.45
CA GLY A 96 8.02 -13.91 8.04
C GLY A 96 6.64 -14.50 7.75
N ALA A 97 6.24 -15.58 8.43
CA ALA A 97 4.91 -16.15 8.30
C ALA A 97 3.83 -15.22 8.88
N PHE A 98 4.06 -14.61 10.04
CA PHE A 98 3.12 -13.62 10.59
C PHE A 98 2.87 -12.45 9.63
N PHE A 99 3.93 -11.88 9.06
CA PHE A 99 3.77 -10.82 8.07
C PHE A 99 3.09 -11.31 6.79
N ALA A 100 3.51 -12.47 6.25
CA ALA A 100 3.00 -13.04 5.00
C ALA A 100 1.53 -13.46 5.08
N THR A 101 1.05 -13.89 6.24
CA THR A 101 -0.34 -14.37 6.44
C THR A 101 -1.31 -13.27 6.81
N LEU A 102 -0.86 -12.03 7.08
CA LEU A 102 -1.78 -10.91 7.22
C LEU A 102 -2.60 -10.75 5.94
N TRP A 103 -3.91 -10.62 6.07
CA TRP A 103 -4.79 -10.40 4.93
C TRP A 103 -4.34 -9.20 4.09
N ILE A 104 -3.83 -8.16 4.74
CA ILE A 104 -3.29 -6.95 4.10
C ILE A 104 -2.10 -7.32 3.19
N THR A 105 -1.18 -8.14 3.68
CA THR A 105 0.02 -8.53 2.95
C THR A 105 -0.33 -9.44 1.76
N LEU A 106 -1.21 -10.41 1.98
CA LEU A 106 -1.70 -11.29 0.91
C LEU A 106 -2.46 -10.50 -0.17
N PHE A 107 -3.33 -9.58 0.24
CA PHE A 107 -4.15 -8.79 -0.68
C PHE A 107 -3.32 -7.82 -1.53
N TYR A 108 -2.39 -7.07 -0.89
CA TYR A 108 -1.60 -6.04 -1.57
C TYR A 108 -0.30 -6.54 -2.20
N GLY A 109 0.17 -7.73 -1.87
CA GLY A 109 1.38 -8.31 -2.48
C GLY A 109 1.31 -8.41 -4.01
N PRO A 110 0.22 -8.95 -4.60
CA PRO A 110 0.07 -9.08 -6.04
C PRO A 110 -0.60 -7.85 -6.70
N GLN A 111 -0.72 -6.72 -5.99
CA GLN A 111 -1.31 -5.50 -6.53
C GLN A 111 -0.24 -4.45 -6.86
N ALA A 112 -0.53 -3.61 -7.86
CA ALA A 112 0.32 -2.49 -8.25
C ALA A 112 0.22 -1.34 -7.22
N MET A 113 0.73 -1.58 -6.00
CA MET A 113 0.64 -0.68 -4.85
C MET A 113 2.01 -0.53 -4.16
N PRO A 114 2.36 0.67 -3.64
CA PRO A 114 3.71 0.93 -3.13
C PRO A 114 4.01 0.31 -1.76
N ASN A 115 2.99 0.13 -0.90
CA ASN A 115 3.18 -0.12 0.53
C ASN A 115 3.91 -1.44 0.84
N TYR A 116 3.63 -2.51 0.09
CA TYR A 116 4.35 -3.78 0.24
C TYR A 116 5.85 -3.62 -0.06
N TRP A 117 6.19 -2.86 -1.10
CA TRP A 117 7.58 -2.61 -1.50
C TRP A 117 8.32 -1.74 -0.50
N VAL A 118 7.63 -0.77 0.12
CA VAL A 118 8.17 -0.01 1.26
C VAL A 118 8.44 -0.95 2.44
N ALA A 119 7.54 -1.89 2.75
CA ALA A 119 7.74 -2.87 3.81
C ALA A 119 8.96 -3.78 3.55
N ALA A 120 9.11 -4.28 2.33
CA ALA A 120 10.26 -5.07 1.92
C ALA A 120 11.56 -4.25 2.00
N GLY A 121 11.55 -3.02 1.49
CA GLY A 121 12.68 -2.09 1.57
C GLY A 121 13.07 -1.77 3.01
N ALA A 122 12.10 -1.56 3.91
CA ALA A 122 12.34 -1.33 5.33
C ALA A 122 13.03 -2.52 6.00
N LEU A 123 12.54 -3.74 5.77
CA LEU A 123 13.19 -4.95 6.27
C LEU A 123 14.63 -5.09 5.76
N ILE A 124 14.85 -4.86 4.46
CA ILE A 124 16.20 -4.93 3.86
C ILE A 124 17.12 -3.89 4.50
N THR A 125 16.67 -2.63 4.54
CA THR A 125 17.49 -1.51 5.07
C THR A 125 17.87 -1.74 6.53
N VAL A 126 16.88 -2.01 7.39
CA VAL A 126 17.10 -2.18 8.84
C VAL A 126 17.94 -3.42 9.10
N GLY A 127 17.64 -4.56 8.45
CA GLY A 127 18.41 -5.80 8.63
C GLY A 127 19.88 -5.65 8.19
N CYS A 128 20.12 -5.05 7.02
CA CYS A 128 21.46 -4.80 6.52
C CYS A 128 22.24 -3.77 7.35
N PHE A 129 21.56 -2.71 7.83
CA PHE A 129 22.15 -1.72 8.71
C PHE A 129 22.65 -2.35 10.02
N LEU A 130 21.84 -3.20 10.66
CA LEU A 130 22.22 -3.92 11.89
C LEU A 130 23.35 -4.90 11.63
N ARG A 131 23.32 -5.69 10.55
CA ARG A 131 24.38 -6.62 10.19
C ARG A 131 25.71 -5.93 9.91
N HIS A 132 25.70 -4.77 9.24
CA HIS A 132 26.90 -3.97 9.01
C HIS A 132 27.51 -3.50 10.34
N ARG A 133 26.65 -3.16 11.30
CA ARG A 133 27.06 -2.71 12.62
C ARG A 133 27.70 -3.81 13.46
N ASP A 134 27.14 -5.04 13.43
CA ASP A 134 27.54 -6.13 14.34
C ASP A 134 28.65 -7.03 13.74
N GLY A 135 28.76 -7.10 12.42
CA GLY A 135 29.55 -8.13 11.73
C GLY A 135 30.79 -7.66 11.01
N GLY A 136 31.47 -6.60 11.45
CA GLY A 136 32.80 -6.26 10.90
C GLY A 136 32.83 -5.83 9.44
N GLY A 137 31.75 -5.32 8.89
CA GLY A 137 31.80 -4.60 7.61
C GLY A 137 31.62 -5.44 6.35
N ALA A 138 30.78 -6.47 6.37
CA ALA A 138 30.45 -7.20 5.14
C ALA A 138 30.05 -6.21 4.01
N PRO A 139 30.82 -6.11 2.90
CA PRO A 139 30.57 -5.09 1.84
C PRO A 139 29.15 -5.14 1.27
N GLY A 140 28.59 -6.34 1.15
CA GLY A 140 27.22 -6.54 0.67
C GLY A 140 26.14 -5.94 1.58
N ALA A 141 26.42 -5.70 2.87
CA ALA A 141 25.45 -5.10 3.76
C ALA A 141 25.19 -3.61 3.44
N LEU A 142 26.22 -2.86 3.04
CA LEU A 142 26.05 -1.46 2.61
C LEU A 142 25.24 -1.34 1.32
N TRP A 143 25.44 -2.25 0.37
CA TRP A 143 24.60 -2.33 -0.82
C TRP A 143 23.15 -2.64 -0.49
N GLY A 144 22.90 -3.50 0.51
CA GLY A 144 21.57 -3.78 1.02
C GLY A 144 20.92 -2.55 1.68
N VAL A 145 21.69 -1.76 2.46
CA VAL A 145 21.23 -0.49 3.03
C VAL A 145 20.85 0.48 1.91
N PHE A 146 21.72 0.67 0.93
CA PHE A 146 21.47 1.53 -0.24
C PHE A 146 20.22 1.07 -1.01
N ALA A 147 20.17 -0.19 -1.43
CA ALA A 147 19.10 -0.70 -2.28
C ALA A 147 17.72 -0.70 -1.57
N GLY A 148 17.69 -1.05 -0.28
CA GLY A 148 16.45 -1.01 0.49
C GLY A 148 15.96 0.42 0.72
N ALA A 149 16.84 1.37 1.03
CA ALA A 149 16.51 2.78 1.18
C ALA A 149 16.06 3.39 -0.16
N ALA A 150 16.73 3.06 -1.26
CA ALA A 150 16.34 3.48 -2.61
C ALA A 150 14.97 2.93 -2.99
N LEU A 151 14.69 1.65 -2.73
CA LEU A 151 13.39 1.04 -2.98
C LEU A 151 12.26 1.75 -2.21
N MET A 152 12.47 2.00 -0.91
CA MET A 152 11.47 2.74 -0.12
C MET A 152 11.20 4.13 -0.69
N ALA A 153 12.26 4.90 -0.95
CA ALA A 153 12.12 6.27 -1.45
C ALA A 153 11.55 6.33 -2.87
N TRP A 154 11.87 5.36 -3.71
CA TRP A 154 11.31 5.22 -5.05
C TRP A 154 9.80 4.93 -5.03
N MET A 155 9.33 4.15 -4.06
CA MET A 155 7.91 3.84 -3.86
C MET A 155 7.16 4.96 -3.13
N ARG A 156 7.72 5.45 -2.01
CA ARG A 156 7.13 6.48 -1.15
C ARG A 156 8.23 7.26 -0.41
N PRO A 157 8.67 8.42 -0.93
CA PRO A 157 9.78 9.19 -0.33
C PRO A 157 9.56 9.53 1.15
N THR A 158 8.33 9.88 1.55
CA THR A 158 7.99 10.23 2.93
C THR A 158 8.17 9.05 3.90
N ASP A 159 7.69 7.86 3.52
CA ASP A 159 7.84 6.65 4.36
C ASP A 159 9.32 6.26 4.51
N ALA A 160 10.11 6.45 3.44
CA ALA A 160 11.56 6.22 3.51
C ALA A 160 12.24 7.11 4.56
N VAL A 161 11.85 8.39 4.63
CA VAL A 161 12.36 9.31 5.64
C VAL A 161 12.01 8.83 7.05
N TYR A 162 10.75 8.47 7.30
CA TYR A 162 10.32 8.00 8.63
C TYR A 162 11.03 6.71 9.07
N VAL A 163 11.30 5.78 8.18
CA VAL A 163 12.06 4.56 8.51
C VAL A 163 13.55 4.84 8.72
N THR A 164 14.13 5.78 7.97
CA THR A 164 15.59 5.99 7.98
C THR A 164 16.06 6.97 9.07
N VAL A 165 15.24 7.91 9.51
CA VAL A 165 15.58 8.86 10.57
C VAL A 165 16.11 8.17 11.84
N PRO A 166 15.46 7.14 12.41
CA PRO A 166 16.01 6.44 13.58
C PRO A 166 17.39 5.81 13.33
N LEU A 167 17.64 5.32 12.10
CA LEU A 167 18.94 4.73 11.74
C LEU A 167 20.04 5.81 11.67
N VAL A 168 19.71 6.99 11.13
CA VAL A 168 20.61 8.15 11.12
C VAL A 168 20.94 8.58 12.55
N VAL A 169 19.91 8.76 13.38
CA VAL A 169 20.11 9.14 14.80
C VAL A 169 20.98 8.12 15.52
N LEU A 170 20.70 6.82 15.36
CA LEU A 170 21.50 5.76 15.97
C LEU A 170 22.96 5.80 15.50
N ALA A 171 23.19 6.00 14.19
CA ALA A 171 24.56 6.05 13.63
C ALA A 171 25.36 7.27 14.17
N LEU A 172 24.67 8.41 14.34
CA LEU A 172 25.30 9.64 14.87
C LEU A 172 25.61 9.53 16.36
N VAL A 173 24.61 9.12 17.16
CA VAL A 173 24.77 8.96 18.63
C VAL A 173 25.84 7.94 18.99
N THR A 174 25.89 6.83 18.26
CA THR A 174 26.89 5.78 18.51
C THR A 174 28.20 6.00 17.79
N ARG A 175 28.35 7.13 17.06
CA ARG A 175 29.52 7.51 16.25
C ARG A 175 29.92 6.45 15.19
N ARG A 176 29.03 5.52 14.82
CA ARG A 176 29.25 4.50 13.80
C ARG A 176 28.67 4.93 12.44
N ARG A 177 29.31 5.92 11.81
CA ARG A 177 28.79 6.67 10.65
C ARG A 177 28.98 5.98 9.29
N ARG A 178 29.65 4.80 9.22
CA ARG A 178 30.00 4.14 7.95
C ARG A 178 28.80 3.79 7.06
N ALA A 179 27.61 3.53 7.64
CA ALA A 179 26.41 3.24 6.88
C ALA A 179 25.64 4.48 6.40
N LEU A 180 25.96 5.70 6.92
CA LEU A 180 25.25 6.93 6.57
C LEU A 180 25.34 7.28 5.09
N PRO A 181 26.53 7.22 4.42
CA PRO A 181 26.59 7.52 3.00
C PRO A 181 25.69 6.61 2.15
N ALA A 182 25.68 5.30 2.44
CA ALA A 182 24.82 4.34 1.73
C ALA A 182 23.33 4.61 1.97
N LEU A 183 22.96 4.95 3.22
CA LEU A 183 21.60 5.26 3.59
C LEU A 183 21.09 6.55 2.90
N VAL A 184 21.86 7.64 2.98
CA VAL A 184 21.52 8.93 2.38
C VAL A 184 21.52 8.83 0.86
N ALA A 185 22.55 8.20 0.26
CA ALA A 185 22.60 7.99 -1.18
C ALA A 185 21.44 7.13 -1.69
N GLY A 186 21.04 6.10 -0.95
CA GLY A 186 19.89 5.28 -1.29
C GLY A 186 18.58 6.08 -1.29
N VAL A 187 18.30 6.83 -0.21
CA VAL A 187 17.11 7.69 -0.14
C VAL A 187 17.13 8.73 -1.26
N ALA A 188 18.27 9.39 -1.48
CA ALA A 188 18.41 10.38 -2.54
C ALA A 188 18.15 9.76 -3.92
N ALA A 189 18.80 8.64 -4.25
CA ALA A 189 18.62 7.96 -5.54
C ALA A 189 17.17 7.56 -5.81
N GLY A 190 16.48 7.03 -4.80
CA GLY A 190 15.07 6.65 -4.93
C GLY A 190 14.12 7.85 -5.00
N ALA A 191 14.46 8.98 -4.36
CA ALA A 191 13.63 10.18 -4.37
C ALA A 191 13.84 11.08 -5.60
N VAL A 192 14.99 10.98 -6.29
CA VAL A 192 15.35 11.82 -7.45
C VAL A 192 14.24 11.94 -8.49
N PRO A 193 13.59 10.85 -8.97
CA PRO A 193 12.51 10.99 -9.96
C PRO A 193 11.35 11.85 -9.45
N TRP A 194 10.97 11.69 -8.18
CA TRP A 194 9.90 12.45 -7.56
C TRP A 194 10.27 13.93 -7.40
N VAL A 195 11.52 14.23 -7.08
CA VAL A 195 12.05 15.60 -6.98
C VAL A 195 12.11 16.26 -8.36
N ILE A 196 12.60 15.55 -9.38
CA ILE A 196 12.61 16.08 -10.77
C ILE A 196 11.19 16.45 -11.21
N GLU A 197 10.22 15.57 -11.00
CA GLU A 197 8.81 15.84 -11.31
C GLU A 197 8.25 17.04 -10.54
N ALA A 198 8.70 17.28 -9.30
CA ALA A 198 8.29 18.44 -8.54
C ALA A 198 8.62 19.77 -9.25
N TYR A 199 9.80 19.86 -9.83
CA TYR A 199 10.21 21.04 -10.59
C TYR A 199 9.63 21.09 -12.00
N ALA A 200 9.46 19.93 -12.65
CA ALA A 200 8.94 19.87 -14.00
C ALA A 200 7.43 20.16 -14.09
N TRP A 201 6.62 19.71 -13.11
CA TRP A 201 5.16 19.72 -13.24
C TRP A 201 4.40 20.32 -12.07
N HIS A 202 5.05 20.59 -10.93
CA HIS A 202 4.36 21.07 -9.73
C HIS A 202 4.84 22.47 -9.25
N GLY A 203 5.74 23.12 -10.00
CA GLY A 203 6.27 24.44 -9.59
C GLY A 203 7.29 24.39 -8.46
N GLY A 204 7.89 23.22 -8.18
CA GLY A 204 8.95 23.03 -7.20
C GLY A 204 8.57 22.10 -6.05
N LEU A 205 9.57 21.78 -5.22
CA LEU A 205 9.44 20.80 -4.15
C LEU A 205 8.43 21.25 -3.07
N SER A 206 8.48 22.50 -2.65
CA SER A 206 7.56 23.05 -1.65
C SER A 206 6.11 23.06 -2.13
N ALA A 207 5.88 23.41 -3.40
CA ALA A 207 4.55 23.42 -4.00
C ALA A 207 4.00 21.98 -4.09
N ARG A 208 4.82 21.01 -4.53
CA ARG A 208 4.42 19.59 -4.57
C ARG A 208 4.12 19.04 -3.18
N LEU A 209 4.91 19.36 -2.16
CA LEU A 209 4.66 18.94 -0.78
C LEU A 209 3.38 19.56 -0.22
N ALA A 210 3.13 20.85 -0.45
CA ALA A 210 1.91 21.52 -0.03
C ALA A 210 0.67 20.89 -0.68
N GLU A 211 0.73 20.64 -2.00
CA GLU A 211 -0.34 19.96 -2.74
C GLU A 211 -0.55 18.53 -2.27
N ALA A 212 0.52 17.77 -2.04
CA ALA A 212 0.45 16.42 -1.50
C ALA A 212 -0.20 16.39 -0.12
N SER A 213 0.15 17.34 0.76
CA SER A 213 -0.47 17.52 2.07
C SER A 213 -1.96 17.83 1.93
N ARG A 214 -2.34 18.79 1.08
CA ARG A 214 -3.74 19.15 0.80
C ARG A 214 -4.57 17.95 0.31
N ILE A 215 -4.03 17.16 -0.61
CA ILE A 215 -4.68 15.94 -1.13
C ILE A 215 -4.89 14.91 -0.02
N GLN A 216 -3.98 14.82 0.93
CA GLN A 216 -4.06 13.91 2.07
C GLN A 216 -4.91 14.44 3.24
N GLY A 217 -5.58 15.58 3.07
CA GLY A 217 -6.46 16.16 4.07
C GLY A 217 -5.80 17.20 4.98
N GLY A 218 -4.56 17.60 4.65
CA GLY A 218 -3.70 18.45 5.48
C GLY A 218 -2.92 17.62 6.50
N LEU A 219 -1.63 17.94 6.67
CA LEU A 219 -0.85 17.42 7.78
C LEU A 219 -1.21 18.23 9.03
N GLY A 220 -1.92 17.60 9.94
CA GLY A 220 -2.32 18.20 11.20
C GLY A 220 -2.42 17.11 12.27
N TRP A 221 -2.75 17.50 13.49
CA TRP A 221 -2.98 16.53 14.57
C TRP A 221 -4.36 15.91 14.40
N HIS A 222 -4.40 14.62 14.03
CA HIS A 222 -5.60 13.81 13.89
C HIS A 222 -5.39 12.47 14.58
N ILE A 223 -6.28 12.11 15.51
CA ILE A 223 -6.26 10.76 16.10
C ILE A 223 -7.04 9.84 15.17
N ALA A 224 -6.31 9.13 14.28
CA ALA A 224 -6.86 8.21 13.28
C ALA A 224 -6.77 6.72 13.70
N VAL A 225 -6.62 6.45 14.99
CA VAL A 225 -6.50 5.09 15.54
C VAL A 225 -7.76 4.27 15.27
N ASP A 226 -8.94 4.84 15.52
CA ASP A 226 -10.23 4.20 15.25
C ASP A 226 -10.49 4.03 13.76
N ASP A 227 -10.03 4.95 12.91
CA ASP A 227 -10.08 4.82 11.45
C ASP A 227 -9.23 3.65 10.96
N GLN A 228 -8.03 3.47 11.51
CA GLN A 228 -7.19 2.32 11.22
C GLN A 228 -7.87 1.01 11.65
N LEU A 229 -8.50 0.98 12.84
CA LEU A 229 -9.27 -0.18 13.30
C LEU A 229 -10.42 -0.52 12.36
N ARG A 230 -11.22 0.48 11.93
CA ARG A 230 -12.29 0.28 10.94
C ARG A 230 -11.77 -0.30 9.63
N SER A 231 -10.57 0.08 9.22
CA SER A 231 -9.98 -0.41 7.97
C SER A 231 -9.59 -1.89 8.03
N LEU A 232 -9.36 -2.47 9.22
CA LEU A 232 -8.96 -3.86 9.40
C LEU A 232 -10.03 -4.87 8.96
N GLY A 233 -11.31 -4.47 8.88
CA GLY A 233 -12.41 -5.28 8.36
C GLY A 233 -12.40 -5.52 6.85
N GLY A 234 -11.29 -5.27 6.17
CA GLY A 234 -11.14 -5.52 4.72
C GLY A 234 -11.56 -4.35 3.84
N ARG A 235 -11.67 -3.13 4.37
CA ARG A 235 -11.90 -1.91 3.57
C ARG A 235 -10.58 -1.49 2.91
N ALA A 236 -10.60 -1.27 1.60
CA ALA A 236 -9.40 -0.83 0.86
C ALA A 236 -8.99 0.62 1.21
N LEU A 237 -9.97 1.47 1.48
CA LEU A 237 -9.80 2.87 1.88
C LEU A 237 -10.95 3.27 2.80
N CYS A 238 -10.66 4.01 3.86
CA CYS A 238 -11.62 4.57 4.80
C CYS A 238 -11.53 6.10 4.74
N ARG A 239 -12.35 6.70 3.82
CA ARG A 239 -12.36 8.16 3.57
C ARG A 239 -13.69 8.63 2.96
N PRO A 240 -14.59 9.28 3.68
CA PRO A 240 -14.59 9.42 5.15
C PRO A 240 -14.66 8.05 5.83
N CYS A 241 -14.11 7.97 7.03
CA CYS A 241 -14.11 6.74 7.79
C CYS A 241 -15.39 6.63 8.63
N THR A 242 -16.46 6.26 7.97
CA THR A 242 -17.80 6.09 8.56
C THR A 242 -18.19 4.61 8.60
N GLY A 243 -19.21 4.28 9.38
CA GLY A 243 -19.74 2.94 9.52
C GLY A 243 -19.23 2.20 10.76
N GLU A 244 -19.69 0.98 10.90
CA GLU A 244 -19.48 0.15 12.09
C GLU A 244 -18.02 -0.30 12.25
N MET A 245 -17.61 -0.50 13.52
CA MET A 245 -16.35 -1.14 13.85
C MET A 245 -16.38 -2.62 13.46
N PRO A 246 -15.29 -3.18 12.95
CA PRO A 246 -15.18 -4.61 12.75
C PRO A 246 -15.35 -5.37 14.09
N ALA A 247 -15.82 -6.61 14.02
CA ALA A 247 -15.91 -7.48 15.17
C ALA A 247 -14.57 -7.53 15.93
N LEU A 248 -14.61 -7.59 17.26
CA LEU A 248 -13.41 -7.56 18.11
C LEU A 248 -12.38 -8.65 17.70
N VAL A 249 -12.85 -9.82 17.29
CA VAL A 249 -11.98 -10.92 16.82
C VAL A 249 -11.09 -10.52 15.66
N VAL A 250 -11.54 -9.59 14.81
CA VAL A 250 -10.77 -9.07 13.66
C VAL A 250 -9.68 -8.09 14.11
N THR A 251 -9.91 -7.35 15.21
CA THR A 251 -9.04 -6.26 15.66
C THR A 251 -8.16 -6.65 16.85
N LEU A 252 -8.46 -7.75 17.54
CA LEU A 252 -7.78 -8.18 18.79
C LEU A 252 -6.25 -8.29 18.63
N TRP A 253 -5.79 -8.84 17.50
CA TRP A 253 -4.36 -8.96 17.22
C TRP A 253 -3.66 -7.59 17.15
N TRP A 254 -4.36 -6.59 16.66
CA TRP A 254 -3.82 -5.23 16.51
C TRP A 254 -3.60 -4.58 17.88
N PHE A 255 -4.57 -4.74 18.80
CA PHE A 255 -4.40 -4.31 20.20
C PHE A 255 -3.31 -5.08 20.97
N ALA A 256 -3.04 -6.32 20.57
CA ALA A 256 -1.96 -7.10 21.14
C ALA A 256 -0.56 -6.63 20.71
N LEU A 257 -0.41 -5.96 19.53
CA LEU A 257 0.89 -5.56 18.99
C LEU A 257 1.72 -4.68 19.95
N PRO A 258 1.21 -3.58 20.56
CA PRO A 258 2.02 -2.78 21.47
C PRO A 258 2.45 -3.57 22.72
N LEU A 259 1.60 -4.45 23.25
CA LEU A 259 1.95 -5.32 24.38
C LEU A 259 3.05 -6.32 23.99
N LEU A 260 2.94 -6.93 22.82
CA LEU A 260 3.95 -7.86 22.29
C LEU A 260 5.26 -7.14 21.96
N ALA A 261 5.22 -5.89 21.51
CA ALA A 261 6.40 -5.06 21.26
C ALA A 261 7.15 -4.76 22.58
N VAL A 262 6.43 -4.39 23.64
CA VAL A 262 7.01 -4.19 24.99
C VAL A 262 7.61 -5.52 25.51
N LEU A 263 6.87 -6.62 25.39
CA LEU A 263 7.38 -7.93 25.75
C LEU A 263 8.65 -8.30 24.99
N ALA A 264 8.67 -8.05 23.67
CA ALA A 264 9.84 -8.30 22.83
C ALA A 264 11.06 -7.51 23.32
N LEU A 265 10.87 -6.24 23.68
CA LEU A 265 11.94 -5.41 24.22
C LEU A 265 12.44 -5.92 25.58
N VAL A 266 11.55 -6.28 26.52
CA VAL A 266 11.92 -6.85 27.81
C VAL A 266 12.71 -8.15 27.63
N VAL A 267 12.27 -9.03 26.74
CA VAL A 267 12.99 -10.28 26.42
C VAL A 267 14.37 -9.99 25.82
N ALA A 268 14.45 -9.02 24.91
CA ALA A 268 15.71 -8.65 24.25
C ALA A 268 16.73 -8.05 25.23
N VAL A 269 16.28 -7.18 26.15
CA VAL A 269 17.14 -6.61 27.21
C VAL A 269 17.70 -7.73 28.09
N ARG A 270 16.83 -8.64 28.59
CA ARG A 270 17.25 -9.77 29.44
C ARG A 270 18.21 -10.73 28.76
N ARG A 271 18.24 -10.75 27.42
CA ARG A 271 19.11 -11.62 26.61
C ARG A 271 20.33 -10.93 26.03
N GLY A 272 20.56 -9.66 26.33
CA GLY A 272 21.66 -8.87 25.78
C GLY A 272 21.56 -8.65 24.26
N ARG A 273 20.37 -8.75 23.65
CA ARG A 273 20.10 -8.57 22.22
C ARG A 273 19.19 -7.39 21.94
N THR A 274 19.43 -6.28 22.65
CA THR A 274 18.53 -5.11 22.64
C THR A 274 18.43 -4.46 21.25
N LEU A 275 19.56 -4.23 20.58
CA LEU A 275 19.58 -3.48 19.32
C LEU A 275 18.79 -4.15 18.17
N PRO A 276 18.97 -5.46 17.87
CA PRO A 276 18.20 -6.14 16.85
C PRO A 276 16.68 -6.10 17.05
N THR A 277 16.24 -5.85 18.29
CA THR A 277 14.82 -5.72 18.63
C THR A 277 14.38 -4.25 18.69
N LEU A 278 15.13 -3.39 19.37
CA LEU A 278 14.77 -1.98 19.58
C LEU A 278 14.70 -1.20 18.26
N VAL A 279 15.69 -1.38 17.38
CA VAL A 279 15.79 -0.61 16.13
C VAL A 279 14.57 -0.83 15.23
N PRO A 280 14.16 -2.06 14.89
CA PRO A 280 12.93 -2.24 14.09
C PRO A 280 11.66 -1.77 14.81
N LEU A 281 11.58 -1.86 16.17
CA LEU A 281 10.44 -1.32 16.92
C LEU A 281 10.37 0.21 16.79
N VAL A 282 11.49 0.92 16.89
CA VAL A 282 11.52 2.37 16.74
C VAL A 282 11.21 2.77 15.29
N CYS A 283 11.79 2.09 14.30
CA CYS A 283 11.46 2.36 12.89
C CYS A 283 9.98 2.07 12.57
N ALA A 284 9.38 1.02 13.19
CA ALA A 284 7.96 0.75 13.06
C ALA A 284 7.10 1.85 13.68
N ALA A 285 7.47 2.35 14.85
CA ALA A 285 6.76 3.44 15.53
C ALA A 285 6.84 4.74 14.72
N THR A 286 8.01 5.10 14.19
CA THR A 286 8.18 6.34 13.41
C THR A 286 7.43 6.31 12.07
N VAL A 287 7.38 5.18 11.37
CA VAL A 287 6.60 5.08 10.12
C VAL A 287 5.09 4.96 10.38
N ALA A 288 4.66 4.41 11.51
CA ALA A 288 3.25 4.33 11.88
C ALA A 288 2.70 5.67 12.40
N PHE A 289 3.54 6.49 13.04
CA PHE A 289 3.14 7.73 13.71
C PHE A 289 2.31 8.67 12.84
N PRO A 290 2.73 9.06 11.60
CA PRO A 290 1.94 9.96 10.79
C PRO A 290 0.58 9.38 10.38
N TYR A 291 0.47 8.07 10.22
CA TYR A 291 -0.78 7.40 9.85
C TYR A 291 -1.74 7.20 11.03
N LEU A 292 -1.25 7.28 12.26
CA LEU A 292 -2.05 7.16 13.47
C LEU A 292 -2.44 8.52 14.04
N PHE A 293 -1.63 9.58 13.79
CA PHE A 293 -1.77 10.85 14.51
C PHE A 293 -1.72 12.11 13.64
N MET A 294 -1.46 12.01 12.33
CA MET A 294 -1.30 13.20 11.48
C MET A 294 -2.20 13.20 10.23
N ILE A 295 -2.77 12.08 9.84
CA ILE A 295 -3.57 11.93 8.61
C ILE A 295 -4.99 11.51 9.00
N GLY A 296 -6.00 12.33 8.64
CA GLY A 296 -7.41 12.14 9.01
C GLY A 296 -8.17 11.11 8.15
N TYR A 297 -7.51 10.06 7.67
CA TYR A 297 -8.15 8.91 7.02
C TYR A 297 -7.24 7.68 7.07
N ALA A 298 -7.81 6.50 6.87
CA ALA A 298 -7.07 5.26 6.96
C ALA A 298 -7.14 4.40 5.71
N ALA A 299 -6.07 3.65 5.50
CA ALA A 299 -6.06 2.47 4.63
C ALA A 299 -5.20 1.40 5.31
N PRO A 300 -5.64 0.14 5.34
CA PRO A 300 -4.94 -0.91 6.08
C PRO A 300 -3.49 -1.10 5.62
N ARG A 301 -3.22 -0.82 4.35
CA ARG A 301 -1.89 -0.89 3.74
C ARG A 301 -0.89 0.15 4.27
N PHE A 302 -1.34 1.23 4.90
CA PHE A 302 -0.44 2.29 5.38
C PHE A 302 0.49 1.82 6.49
N LEU A 303 0.01 0.95 7.36
CA LEU A 303 0.79 0.38 8.45
C LEU A 303 1.59 -0.87 8.06
N GLN A 304 1.55 -1.30 6.80
CA GLN A 304 2.24 -2.51 6.34
C GLN A 304 3.75 -2.51 6.59
N PRO A 305 4.50 -1.39 6.40
CA PRO A 305 5.91 -1.33 6.78
C PRO A 305 6.14 -1.53 8.29
N ALA A 306 5.26 -0.97 9.12
CA ALA A 306 5.34 -1.15 10.57
C ALA A 306 5.09 -2.62 10.96
N TYR A 307 4.08 -3.27 10.38
CA TYR A 307 3.81 -4.70 10.64
C TYR A 307 4.98 -5.59 10.24
N ALA A 308 5.63 -5.31 9.12
CA ALA A 308 6.82 -6.05 8.68
C ALA A 308 7.97 -5.96 9.70
N LEU A 309 8.25 -4.75 10.19
CA LEU A 309 9.30 -4.51 11.17
C LEU A 309 8.99 -5.08 12.55
N LEU A 310 7.70 -5.11 12.96
CA LEU A 310 7.25 -5.70 14.22
C LEU A 310 7.28 -7.24 14.21
N ALA A 311 7.13 -7.86 13.04
CA ALA A 311 6.93 -9.30 12.92
C ALA A 311 8.07 -10.14 13.52
N LEU A 312 9.33 -9.73 13.31
CA LEU A 312 10.49 -10.48 13.83
C LEU A 312 10.66 -10.33 15.35
N PRO A 313 10.62 -9.12 15.96
CA PRO A 313 10.59 -8.95 17.40
C PRO A 313 9.47 -9.71 18.10
N VAL A 314 8.25 -9.64 17.55
CA VAL A 314 7.08 -10.36 18.10
C VAL A 314 7.30 -11.88 18.05
N ALA A 315 7.80 -12.41 16.94
CA ALA A 315 8.11 -13.83 16.82
C ALA A 315 9.18 -14.29 17.83
N ASP A 316 10.24 -13.49 18.06
CA ASP A 316 11.26 -13.82 19.08
C ASP A 316 10.68 -13.83 20.49
N ALA A 317 9.81 -12.87 20.81
CA ALA A 317 9.12 -12.84 22.09
C ALA A 317 8.21 -14.06 22.32
N LEU A 318 7.42 -14.44 21.32
CA LEU A 318 6.53 -15.60 21.41
C LEU A 318 7.34 -16.91 21.56
N TRP A 319 8.42 -17.07 20.79
CA TRP A 319 9.31 -18.20 20.97
C TRP A 319 9.98 -18.25 22.35
N HIS A 320 10.23 -17.08 22.95
CA HIS A 320 10.75 -17.03 24.31
C HIS A 320 9.71 -17.50 25.32
N LEU A 321 8.46 -17.04 25.20
CA LEU A 321 7.36 -17.47 26.09
C LEU A 321 7.17 -18.98 26.07
N VAL A 322 7.13 -19.58 24.89
CA VAL A 322 6.94 -21.02 24.72
C VAL A 322 8.13 -21.85 25.25
N ARG A 323 9.34 -21.26 25.28
CA ARG A 323 10.58 -21.93 25.71
C ARG A 323 11.07 -21.49 27.07
N ALA A 324 10.33 -20.62 27.77
CA ALA A 324 10.72 -20.16 29.09
C ALA A 324 10.97 -21.36 30.06
N PRO A 325 12.07 -21.33 30.82
CA PRO A 325 12.32 -22.33 31.81
C PRO A 325 11.21 -22.28 32.89
N GLY A 326 10.52 -23.38 33.07
CA GLY A 326 9.44 -23.53 34.02
C GLY A 326 8.87 -24.93 33.87
N GLY A 327 8.74 -25.64 34.96
CA GLY A 327 8.26 -27.02 34.96
C GLY A 327 6.76 -27.15 34.80
N GLY A 328 6.32 -28.21 34.17
CA GLY A 328 4.97 -28.75 34.30
C GLY A 328 3.84 -27.89 33.71
N ARG A 329 2.78 -27.77 34.45
CA ARG A 329 1.47 -27.22 34.07
C ARG A 329 1.52 -25.79 33.53
N ARG A 330 2.34 -24.90 34.12
CA ARG A 330 2.44 -23.48 33.68
C ARG A 330 2.96 -23.34 32.27
N ARG A 331 4.00 -24.09 31.91
CA ARG A 331 4.55 -24.07 30.53
C ARG A 331 3.54 -24.60 29.50
N SER A 332 2.85 -25.67 29.82
CA SER A 332 1.81 -26.24 28.93
C SER A 332 0.68 -25.25 28.70
N VAL A 333 0.22 -24.55 29.76
CA VAL A 333 -0.84 -23.53 29.68
C VAL A 333 -0.39 -22.37 28.81
N VAL A 334 0.82 -21.82 29.01
CA VAL A 334 1.35 -20.72 28.20
C VAL A 334 1.51 -21.14 26.71
N THR A 335 2.03 -22.32 26.46
CA THR A 335 2.20 -22.84 25.09
C THR A 335 0.84 -23.04 24.41
N ALA A 336 -0.14 -23.60 25.11
CA ALA A 336 -1.50 -23.78 24.60
C ALA A 336 -2.17 -22.43 24.32
N ALA A 337 -2.03 -21.43 25.19
CA ALA A 337 -2.58 -20.09 25.01
C ALA A 337 -1.96 -19.38 23.78
N VAL A 338 -0.63 -19.46 23.62
CA VAL A 338 0.05 -18.90 22.44
C VAL A 338 -0.38 -19.64 21.17
N ALA A 339 -0.45 -20.97 21.20
CA ALA A 339 -0.88 -21.75 20.04
C ALA A 339 -2.32 -21.42 19.64
N LEU A 340 -3.23 -21.29 20.62
CA LEU A 340 -4.63 -20.92 20.36
C LEU A 340 -4.74 -19.49 19.80
N ALA A 341 -4.01 -18.53 20.35
CA ALA A 341 -3.98 -17.16 19.86
C ALA A 341 -3.46 -17.08 18.40
N VAL A 342 -2.38 -17.81 18.10
CA VAL A 342 -1.83 -17.90 16.72
C VAL A 342 -2.82 -18.60 15.78
N ALA A 343 -3.42 -19.70 16.20
CA ALA A 343 -4.42 -20.41 15.39
C ALA A 343 -5.65 -19.52 15.10
N GLY A 344 -6.16 -18.82 16.13
CA GLY A 344 -7.25 -17.86 15.95
C GLY A 344 -6.88 -16.73 14.99
N HIS A 345 -5.68 -16.15 15.13
CA HIS A 345 -5.17 -15.15 14.19
C HIS A 345 -5.12 -15.68 12.76
N LEU A 346 -4.53 -16.87 12.56
CA LEU A 346 -4.42 -17.50 11.25
C LEU A 346 -5.77 -17.92 10.64
N ALA A 347 -6.80 -18.12 11.45
CA ALA A 347 -8.17 -18.39 10.97
C ALA A 347 -8.88 -17.08 10.53
N VAL A 348 -8.70 -16.00 11.29
CA VAL A 348 -9.34 -14.71 11.00
C VAL A 348 -8.79 -14.05 9.73
N GLN A 349 -7.47 -14.11 9.52
CA GLN A 349 -6.84 -13.42 8.38
C GLN A 349 -7.39 -13.89 7.01
N PRO A 350 -7.49 -15.18 6.69
CA PRO A 350 -8.10 -15.64 5.45
C PRO A 350 -9.59 -15.28 5.33
N ALA A 351 -10.34 -15.31 6.41
CA ALA A 351 -11.76 -14.93 6.39
C ALA A 351 -11.94 -13.46 5.95
N VAL A 352 -11.16 -12.55 6.53
CA VAL A 352 -11.16 -11.14 6.13
C VAL A 352 -10.65 -10.97 4.69
N LEU A 353 -9.63 -11.72 4.29
CA LEU A 353 -9.09 -11.69 2.93
C LEU A 353 -10.14 -12.07 1.89
N ILE A 354 -10.83 -13.19 2.08
CA ILE A 354 -11.86 -13.67 1.16
C ILE A 354 -12.96 -12.62 1.00
N ALA A 355 -13.48 -12.09 2.11
CA ALA A 355 -14.49 -11.05 2.09
C ALA A 355 -13.99 -9.75 1.43
N ALA A 356 -12.72 -9.38 1.60
CA ALA A 356 -12.11 -8.24 0.92
C ALA A 356 -11.96 -8.48 -0.59
N VAL A 357 -11.51 -9.66 -0.99
CA VAL A 357 -11.38 -10.04 -2.41
C VAL A 357 -12.73 -10.02 -3.12
N ASP A 358 -13.76 -10.62 -2.52
CA ASP A 358 -15.10 -10.68 -3.13
C ASP A 358 -15.69 -9.27 -3.31
N ARG A 359 -15.66 -8.41 -2.27
CA ARG A 359 -16.11 -7.01 -2.40
C ARG A 359 -15.37 -6.23 -3.49
N ASN A 360 -14.06 -6.41 -3.58
CA ASN A 360 -13.26 -5.73 -4.61
C ASN A 360 -13.53 -6.30 -6.01
N HIS A 361 -13.78 -7.60 -6.11
CA HIS A 361 -14.15 -8.24 -7.37
C HIS A 361 -15.47 -7.68 -7.90
N ASP A 362 -16.49 -7.57 -7.05
CA ASP A 362 -17.79 -7.03 -7.42
C ASP A 362 -17.66 -5.58 -7.89
N SER A 363 -16.99 -4.72 -7.14
CA SER A 363 -16.78 -3.32 -7.53
C SER A 363 -16.08 -3.19 -8.89
N ARG A 364 -15.06 -4.01 -9.17
CA ARG A 364 -14.33 -3.98 -10.44
C ARG A 364 -15.16 -4.51 -11.61
N ARG A 365 -16.01 -5.50 -11.37
CA ARG A 365 -16.99 -5.99 -12.35
C ARG A 365 -18.05 -4.93 -12.65
N ASP A 366 -18.49 -4.17 -11.65
CA ASP A 366 -19.45 -3.08 -11.86
C ASP A 366 -18.87 -1.98 -12.73
N TRP A 367 -17.60 -1.61 -12.53
CA TRP A 367 -16.92 -0.65 -13.43
C TRP A 367 -16.85 -1.17 -14.87
N ALA A 368 -16.50 -2.45 -15.05
CA ALA A 368 -16.44 -3.06 -16.38
C ALA A 368 -17.83 -3.15 -17.05
N ARG A 369 -18.88 -3.46 -16.28
CA ARG A 369 -20.28 -3.46 -16.79
C ARG A 369 -20.73 -2.05 -17.18
N THR A 370 -20.42 -1.05 -16.34
CA THR A 370 -20.70 0.36 -16.64
C THR A 370 -19.99 0.80 -17.92
N ALA A 371 -18.74 0.41 -18.10
CA ALA A 371 -17.98 0.68 -19.31
C ALA A 371 -18.61 0.07 -20.57
N ALA A 372 -19.05 -1.20 -20.51
CA ALA A 372 -19.75 -1.85 -21.62
C ALA A 372 -21.04 -1.10 -22.00
N ARG A 373 -21.85 -0.70 -21.02
CA ARG A 373 -23.06 0.07 -21.29
C ARG A 373 -22.79 1.48 -21.85
N LEU A 374 -21.69 2.13 -21.46
CA LEU A 374 -21.28 3.39 -22.08
C LEU A 374 -20.92 3.20 -23.56
N HIS A 375 -20.30 2.08 -23.92
CA HIS A 375 -20.06 1.73 -25.32
C HIS A 375 -21.36 1.55 -26.13
N ASP A 376 -22.40 0.96 -25.52
CA ASP A 376 -23.71 0.81 -26.13
C ASP A 376 -24.39 2.19 -26.38
N LEU A 377 -24.16 3.15 -25.49
CA LEU A 377 -24.61 4.53 -25.65
C LEU A 377 -23.77 5.36 -26.64
N GLY A 378 -22.78 4.75 -27.29
CA GLY A 378 -21.92 5.42 -28.28
C GLY A 378 -20.69 6.14 -27.70
N VAL A 379 -20.45 6.04 -26.37
CA VAL A 379 -19.27 6.61 -25.72
C VAL A 379 -18.11 5.64 -25.87
N ARG A 380 -17.34 5.79 -26.96
CA ARG A 380 -16.20 4.93 -27.31
C ARG A 380 -14.94 5.76 -27.53
N PRO A 381 -13.73 5.16 -27.34
CA PRO A 381 -12.47 5.86 -27.57
C PRO A 381 -12.34 6.43 -29.00
N PRO A 382 -11.77 7.65 -29.14
CA PRO A 382 -11.35 8.55 -28.07
C PRO A 382 -12.54 9.22 -27.39
N CYS A 383 -12.57 9.27 -26.06
CA CYS A 383 -13.69 9.78 -25.27
C CYS A 383 -13.23 10.32 -23.89
N LEU A 384 -14.11 11.02 -23.19
CA LEU A 384 -13.85 11.56 -21.85
C LEU A 384 -14.97 11.16 -20.88
N ILE A 385 -14.61 10.57 -19.77
CA ILE A 385 -15.52 10.29 -18.65
C ILE A 385 -15.28 11.29 -17.52
N THR A 386 -16.36 11.86 -16.98
CA THR A 386 -16.32 12.80 -15.85
C THR A 386 -17.28 12.37 -14.74
N GLY A 387 -17.10 12.89 -13.53
CA GLY A 387 -18.02 12.66 -12.41
C GLY A 387 -17.67 11.43 -11.58
N TYR A 388 -18.69 10.69 -11.16
CA TYR A 388 -18.55 9.59 -10.22
C TYR A 388 -17.73 8.45 -10.79
N GLN A 389 -16.72 7.99 -10.06
CA GLN A 389 -15.83 6.88 -10.45
C GLN A 389 -15.17 7.06 -11.85
N ALA A 390 -14.95 8.32 -12.27
CA ALA A 390 -14.45 8.62 -13.63
C ALA A 390 -13.11 7.92 -13.95
N ILE A 391 -12.19 7.78 -13.00
CA ILE A 391 -10.89 7.13 -13.23
C ILE A 391 -11.05 5.63 -13.56
N PRO A 392 -11.67 4.80 -12.71
CA PRO A 392 -11.80 3.38 -13.04
C PRO A 392 -12.73 3.13 -14.24
N ILE A 393 -13.86 3.82 -14.33
CA ILE A 393 -14.77 3.62 -15.46
C ILE A 393 -14.12 4.10 -16.75
N GLY A 394 -13.40 5.24 -16.74
CA GLY A 394 -12.61 5.72 -17.87
C GLY A 394 -11.59 4.69 -18.34
N TYR A 395 -10.86 4.08 -17.42
CA TYR A 395 -9.89 3.02 -17.75
C TYR A 395 -10.57 1.84 -18.46
N TYR A 396 -11.65 1.29 -17.86
CA TYR A 396 -12.34 0.12 -18.45
C TYR A 396 -13.08 0.45 -19.74
N THR A 397 -13.43 1.73 -20.01
CA THR A 397 -13.97 2.17 -21.32
C THR A 397 -12.89 2.45 -22.36
N GLY A 398 -11.61 2.58 -21.96
CA GLY A 398 -10.55 3.11 -22.81
C GLY A 398 -10.60 4.62 -23.00
N CYS A 399 -11.40 5.35 -22.19
CA CYS A 399 -11.55 6.80 -22.25
C CYS A 399 -10.61 7.50 -21.25
N SER A 400 -10.30 8.76 -21.56
CA SER A 400 -9.68 9.66 -20.56
C SER A 400 -10.63 9.94 -19.41
N SER A 401 -10.08 10.32 -18.26
CA SER A 401 -10.87 10.71 -17.08
C SER A 401 -10.64 12.17 -16.71
N GLY A 402 -11.72 12.90 -16.39
CA GLY A 402 -11.69 14.30 -16.02
C GLY A 402 -12.44 14.59 -14.72
N ALA A 403 -11.84 15.40 -13.84
CA ALA A 403 -12.48 15.90 -12.62
C ALA A 403 -12.24 17.41 -12.48
N THR A 404 -13.32 18.17 -12.24
CA THR A 404 -13.26 19.62 -12.06
C THR A 404 -13.01 20.03 -10.61
N THR A 405 -13.23 19.12 -9.66
CA THR A 405 -13.12 19.35 -8.22
C THR A 405 -12.48 18.17 -7.49
N GLY A 406 -12.16 18.35 -6.22
CA GLY A 406 -11.64 17.30 -5.35
C GLY A 406 -10.17 16.95 -5.59
N HIS A 407 -9.76 15.78 -5.07
CA HIS A 407 -8.36 15.35 -5.04
C HIS A 407 -7.79 14.96 -6.40
N ASN A 408 -8.66 14.68 -7.36
CA ASN A 408 -8.30 14.27 -8.72
C ASN A 408 -8.58 15.37 -9.75
N LYS A 409 -8.74 16.61 -9.31
CA LYS A 409 -8.95 17.76 -10.21
C LYS A 409 -7.80 17.84 -11.22
N ASN A 410 -8.14 17.72 -12.51
CA ASN A 410 -7.20 17.70 -13.61
C ASN A 410 -7.73 18.40 -14.89
N THR A 411 -8.93 18.99 -14.82
CA THR A 411 -9.54 19.70 -15.94
C THR A 411 -10.46 20.81 -15.44
N THR A 412 -10.96 21.63 -16.34
CA THR A 412 -11.92 22.70 -16.11
C THR A 412 -13.23 22.45 -16.84
N VAL A 413 -14.33 23.11 -16.42
CA VAL A 413 -15.62 23.02 -17.12
C VAL A 413 -15.49 23.49 -18.58
N ALA A 414 -14.74 24.57 -18.83
CA ALA A 414 -14.51 25.06 -20.18
C ALA A 414 -13.77 24.05 -21.06
N GLU A 415 -12.81 23.34 -20.54
CA GLU A 415 -12.12 22.26 -21.24
C GLU A 415 -13.04 21.07 -21.54
N ILE A 416 -13.89 20.65 -20.59
CA ILE A 416 -14.86 19.59 -20.80
C ILE A 416 -15.81 19.94 -21.93
N LEU A 417 -16.35 21.18 -21.97
CA LEU A 417 -17.25 21.63 -23.01
C LEU A 417 -16.56 21.67 -24.37
N ARG A 418 -15.35 22.21 -24.46
CA ARG A 418 -14.57 22.19 -25.73
C ARG A 418 -14.28 20.76 -26.19
N THR A 419 -13.99 19.86 -25.27
CA THR A 419 -13.77 18.44 -25.59
C THR A 419 -15.03 17.78 -26.13
N ALA A 420 -16.20 18.14 -25.61
CA ALA A 420 -17.50 17.64 -26.06
C ALA A 420 -17.84 18.05 -27.51
N ASP A 421 -17.22 19.09 -28.04
CA ASP A 421 -17.36 19.48 -29.46
C ASP A 421 -16.60 18.53 -30.41
N SER A 422 -15.59 17.82 -29.92
CA SER A 422 -14.67 17.02 -30.76
C SER A 422 -14.74 15.50 -30.50
N ILE A 423 -15.01 15.07 -29.28
CA ILE A 423 -15.10 13.64 -28.90
C ILE A 423 -16.28 13.39 -27.96
N PRO A 424 -16.76 12.13 -27.84
CA PRO A 424 -17.82 11.77 -26.89
C PRO A 424 -17.40 12.08 -25.45
N VAL A 425 -18.27 12.80 -24.72
CA VAL A 425 -18.11 13.09 -23.29
C VAL A 425 -19.31 12.57 -22.53
N ALA A 426 -19.06 11.80 -21.50
CA ALA A 426 -20.10 11.35 -20.57
C ALA A 426 -19.81 11.81 -19.14
N HIS A 427 -20.85 12.35 -18.48
CA HIS A 427 -20.83 12.65 -17.06
C HIS A 427 -21.59 11.57 -16.28
N LEU A 428 -20.94 10.97 -15.29
CA LEU A 428 -21.54 9.96 -14.42
C LEU A 428 -21.95 10.60 -13.10
N THR A 429 -23.22 10.44 -12.75
CA THR A 429 -23.78 10.90 -11.49
C THR A 429 -24.04 9.69 -10.60
N GLY A 430 -23.53 9.73 -9.38
CA GLY A 430 -23.76 8.67 -8.38
C GLY A 430 -25.18 8.73 -7.79
N PRO A 431 -25.57 7.68 -7.04
CA PRO A 431 -26.89 7.60 -6.41
C PRO A 431 -27.18 8.83 -5.54
N GLY A 432 -28.34 9.45 -5.72
CA GLY A 432 -28.80 10.60 -4.94
C GLY A 432 -28.04 11.92 -5.18
N ALA A 433 -27.05 11.95 -6.07
CA ALA A 433 -26.31 13.16 -6.38
C ALA A 433 -26.98 13.96 -7.52
N ALA A 434 -26.84 15.29 -7.48
CA ALA A 434 -27.26 16.14 -8.58
C ALA A 434 -26.13 16.31 -9.62
N PRO A 435 -26.45 16.37 -10.93
CA PRO A 435 -25.46 16.64 -11.96
C PRO A 435 -24.96 18.08 -11.88
N PRO A 436 -23.69 18.34 -12.24
CA PRO A 436 -23.15 19.69 -12.30
C PRO A 436 -23.85 20.53 -13.38
N GLY A 437 -23.77 21.86 -13.25
CA GLY A 437 -24.46 22.79 -14.13
C GLY A 437 -24.24 22.54 -15.63
N TYR A 438 -23.00 22.22 -16.03
CA TYR A 438 -22.67 21.98 -17.42
C TYR A 438 -23.30 20.72 -18.03
N ALA A 439 -23.64 19.72 -17.22
CA ALA A 439 -24.22 18.47 -17.70
C ALA A 439 -25.74 18.35 -17.43
N ARG A 440 -26.40 19.37 -16.87
CA ARG A 440 -27.85 19.29 -16.53
C ARG A 440 -28.73 19.10 -17.76
N SER A 441 -28.41 19.78 -18.84
CA SER A 441 -29.16 19.72 -20.09
C SER A 441 -28.80 18.53 -20.98
N TRP A 442 -27.79 17.77 -20.64
CA TRP A 442 -27.38 16.63 -21.44
C TRP A 442 -28.38 15.47 -21.29
N PRO A 443 -28.71 14.76 -22.39
CA PRO A 443 -29.56 13.57 -22.35
C PRO A 443 -29.07 12.58 -21.31
N ALA A 444 -30.01 12.12 -20.47
CA ALA A 444 -29.72 11.25 -19.34
C ALA A 444 -30.25 9.84 -19.61
N GLY A 445 -29.45 8.83 -19.26
CA GLY A 445 -29.83 7.42 -19.29
C GLY A 445 -29.38 6.69 -18.04
N PRO A 446 -30.16 5.74 -17.50
CA PRO A 446 -29.74 4.92 -16.37
C PRO A 446 -28.70 3.90 -16.77
N ILE A 447 -27.64 3.75 -15.95
CA ILE A 447 -26.62 2.69 -16.08
C ILE A 447 -26.43 2.02 -14.72
N GLY A 448 -27.18 0.94 -14.46
CA GLY A 448 -27.23 0.33 -13.11
C GLY A 448 -27.73 1.35 -12.10
N ASP A 449 -26.99 1.55 -11.01
CA ASP A 449 -27.30 2.53 -9.96
C ASP A 449 -26.82 3.95 -10.29
N LEU A 450 -26.19 4.15 -11.46
CA LEU A 450 -25.68 5.44 -11.91
C LEU A 450 -26.59 6.05 -12.97
N THR A 451 -26.47 7.37 -13.13
CA THR A 451 -27.04 8.09 -14.28
C THR A 451 -25.89 8.60 -15.16
N ALA A 452 -25.87 8.17 -16.42
CA ALA A 452 -24.98 8.73 -17.41
C ALA A 452 -25.67 9.87 -18.17
N ARG A 453 -24.95 10.97 -18.38
CA ARG A 453 -25.36 12.10 -19.20
C ARG A 453 -24.35 12.27 -20.31
N VAL A 454 -24.78 12.04 -21.54
CA VAL A 454 -23.91 12.12 -22.74
C VAL A 454 -24.08 13.48 -23.39
N ALA A 455 -22.98 14.12 -23.80
CA ALA A 455 -23.04 15.41 -24.48
C ALA A 455 -23.94 15.34 -25.73
N PRO A 456 -24.80 16.34 -26.00
CA PRO A 456 -25.91 16.24 -26.99
C PRO A 456 -25.47 15.83 -28.39
N ARG A 457 -24.28 16.26 -28.83
CA ARG A 457 -23.75 15.91 -30.16
C ARG A 457 -23.52 14.40 -30.32
N TRP A 458 -23.36 13.67 -29.23
CA TRP A 458 -22.95 12.26 -29.20
C TRP A 458 -24.03 11.34 -28.61
N SER A 459 -25.12 11.91 -28.10
CA SER A 459 -26.27 11.11 -27.65
C SER A 459 -26.99 10.52 -28.85
N ARG A 460 -27.10 9.21 -28.89
CA ARG A 460 -28.04 8.55 -29.79
C ARG A 460 -29.44 8.85 -29.26
N GLY A 461 -30.27 9.46 -30.11
CA GLY A 461 -31.67 9.73 -29.80
C GLY A 461 -32.45 8.46 -29.52
#